data_006952578f3c93e51603becc79bca91f
#
_entry.id   006952578f3c93e51603becc79bca91f
#
_cell.length_a   1.000
_cell.length_b   1.000
_cell.length_c   1.000
_cell.angle_alpha   90.00
_cell.angle_beta   90.00
_cell.angle_gamma   90.00
#
_symmetry.space_group_name_H-M   'P 1'
#
loop_
_entity.id
_entity.type
_entity.pdbx_description
1 polymer ?
#
loop_
_entity_poly.entity_id
_entity_poly.type
_entity_poly.pdbx_seq_one_letter_code
_entity_poly.pdbx_strand_id
1 'polypeptide(L)'
;MLRGPLGNSKYKPKFSGHDTFPFRFAWLTKFVHYIEDGNIKKIKEFEQNKLDTIADFGVGLNMVKSIRHWSIATKVCDKEFNLTEFGKKIFSKKKSFDPYLEKSETLWLLHWMLASDPMLTTWYYIFNYHPSIIINKDNIINELISIGKFSKWKGLSPNTIKRDLDCFTRTYTFSSKKGEITEDSIECPLAELGLIFPTFSKNEYEIQRGPKLTLSDKIFEFALNDYW
;
A
#
# COMPACT_ATOMS: atom_id res chain seq x y z
N MET A 1 -9.63 -23.87 -9.42
CA MET A 1 -9.33 -22.81 -10.41
C MET A 1 -9.61 -21.48 -9.71
N LEU A 2 -8.62 -20.57 -9.63
CA LEU A 2 -8.83 -19.26 -9.05
C LEU A 2 -9.79 -18.47 -9.93
N ARG A 3 -10.85 -17.92 -9.33
CA ARG A 3 -11.80 -17.03 -10.04
C ARG A 3 -11.27 -15.59 -9.97
N GLY A 4 -11.75 -14.71 -10.86
CA GLY A 4 -11.40 -13.30 -10.86
C GLY A 4 -10.06 -12.97 -11.52
N PRO A 5 -9.50 -11.75 -11.27
CA PRO A 5 -8.34 -11.23 -11.99
C PRO A 5 -7.12 -12.14 -11.95
N LEU A 6 -6.77 -12.69 -10.79
CA LEU A 6 -5.57 -13.52 -10.62
C LEU A 6 -5.59 -14.82 -11.43
N GLY A 7 -6.77 -15.35 -11.75
CA GLY A 7 -6.93 -16.53 -12.62
C GLY A 7 -6.86 -16.24 -14.11
N ASN A 8 -6.80 -14.97 -14.51
CA ASN A 8 -6.84 -14.55 -15.90
C ASN A 8 -5.42 -14.56 -16.50
N SER A 9 -5.23 -15.22 -17.66
CA SER A 9 -3.96 -15.27 -18.37
C SER A 9 -3.47 -13.91 -18.90
N LYS A 10 -4.35 -12.91 -19.01
CA LYS A 10 -3.98 -11.54 -19.40
C LYS A 10 -3.58 -10.69 -18.19
N TYR A 11 -3.76 -11.17 -16.97
CA TYR A 11 -3.36 -10.46 -15.76
C TYR A 11 -1.85 -10.28 -15.70
N LYS A 12 -1.43 -9.08 -15.34
CA LYS A 12 -0.01 -8.74 -15.18
C LYS A 12 0.27 -8.50 -13.70
N PRO A 13 0.85 -9.47 -12.99
CA PRO A 13 1.14 -9.31 -11.57
C PRO A 13 2.17 -8.20 -11.35
N LYS A 14 2.01 -7.47 -10.26
CA LYS A 14 2.95 -6.44 -9.85
C LYS A 14 3.33 -6.65 -8.38
N PHE A 15 4.63 -6.83 -8.13
CA PHE A 15 5.25 -7.06 -6.82
C PHE A 15 6.32 -6.03 -6.50
N SER A 16 6.17 -4.81 -6.99
CA SER A 16 7.19 -3.77 -6.83
C SER A 16 6.61 -2.37 -7.09
N GLY A 17 7.44 -1.38 -6.89
CA GLY A 17 7.11 0.02 -7.08
C GLY A 17 7.27 0.84 -5.80
N HIS A 18 7.14 0.18 -4.65
CA HIS A 18 7.32 0.76 -3.32
C HIS A 18 8.79 0.79 -2.85
N ASP A 19 9.74 0.33 -3.67
CA ASP A 19 11.18 0.28 -3.36
C ASP A 19 11.48 -0.24 -1.93
N THR A 20 10.71 -1.24 -1.48
CA THR A 20 10.73 -1.88 -0.15
C THR A 20 10.30 -1.01 1.04
N PHE A 21 9.81 0.20 0.82
CA PHE A 21 9.32 1.06 1.89
C PHE A 21 7.79 0.95 2.03
N PRO A 22 7.25 0.60 3.21
CA PRO A 22 5.84 0.83 3.51
C PRO A 22 5.55 2.32 3.45
N PHE A 23 4.31 2.71 3.20
CA PHE A 23 4.01 4.12 3.22
C PHE A 23 4.03 4.67 4.66
N ARG A 24 4.37 5.96 4.81
CA ARG A 24 4.58 6.57 6.13
C ARG A 24 3.64 7.73 6.32
N PHE A 25 3.41 8.08 7.59
CA PHE A 25 2.77 9.35 7.94
C PHE A 25 3.38 10.51 7.16
N ALA A 26 2.58 11.51 6.85
CA ALA A 26 2.93 12.70 6.08
C ALA A 26 3.31 12.49 4.60
N TRP A 27 3.58 11.29 4.11
CA TRP A 27 3.99 11.10 2.71
C TRP A 27 2.92 11.52 1.71
N LEU A 28 1.67 11.15 1.93
CA LEU A 28 0.56 11.50 1.04
C LEU A 28 0.26 13.00 1.09
N THR A 29 0.24 13.57 2.29
CA THR A 29 0.07 15.02 2.49
C THR A 29 1.18 15.81 1.81
N LYS A 30 2.44 15.40 2.02
CA LYS A 30 3.59 16.03 1.40
C LYS A 30 3.54 15.97 -0.12
N PHE A 31 3.11 14.83 -0.67
CA PHE A 31 2.92 14.66 -2.10
C PHE A 31 1.83 15.61 -2.64
N VAL A 32 0.66 15.65 -1.99
CA VAL A 32 -0.45 16.53 -2.43
C VAL A 32 -0.02 17.99 -2.39
N HIS A 33 0.59 18.42 -1.28
CA HIS A 33 1.09 19.80 -1.15
C HIS A 33 2.14 20.14 -2.22
N TYR A 34 3.02 19.20 -2.54
CA TYR A 34 4.02 19.39 -3.59
C TYR A 34 3.39 19.61 -4.98
N ILE A 35 2.34 18.85 -5.30
CA ILE A 35 1.59 19.03 -6.54
C ILE A 35 0.83 20.37 -6.55
N GLU A 36 0.18 20.75 -5.42
CA GLU A 36 -0.54 22.02 -5.28
C GLU A 36 0.39 23.24 -5.41
N ASP A 37 1.67 23.10 -5.07
CA ASP A 37 2.71 24.13 -5.28
C ASP A 37 3.18 24.24 -6.74
N GLY A 38 2.52 23.55 -7.67
CA GLY A 38 2.80 23.62 -9.09
C GLY A 38 3.90 22.68 -9.59
N ASN A 39 4.42 21.78 -8.74
CA ASN A 39 5.55 20.91 -9.08
C ASN A 39 5.16 19.62 -9.82
N ILE A 40 3.94 19.53 -10.36
CA ILE A 40 3.46 18.34 -11.08
C ILE A 40 4.40 17.94 -12.25
N LYS A 41 4.98 18.90 -12.93
CA LYS A 41 5.92 18.64 -14.02
C LYS A 41 7.17 17.90 -13.54
N LYS A 42 7.74 18.30 -12.40
CA LYS A 42 8.90 17.62 -11.80
C LYS A 42 8.59 16.17 -11.43
N ILE A 43 7.38 15.88 -10.97
CA ILE A 43 6.94 14.52 -10.67
C ILE A 43 6.74 13.71 -11.96
N LYS A 44 6.12 14.28 -13.00
CA LYS A 44 5.92 13.59 -14.29
C LYS A 44 7.25 13.29 -14.98
N GLU A 45 8.14 14.25 -15.01
CA GLU A 45 9.47 14.18 -15.59
C GLU A 45 10.55 13.83 -14.55
N PHE A 46 10.23 12.89 -13.64
CA PHE A 46 11.07 12.58 -12.48
C PHE A 46 12.50 12.19 -12.85
N GLU A 47 12.71 11.46 -13.96
CA GLU A 47 14.05 11.02 -14.36
C GLU A 47 15.00 12.20 -14.66
N GLN A 48 14.45 13.33 -15.17
CA GLN A 48 15.21 14.56 -15.43
C GLN A 48 15.34 15.46 -14.20
N ASN A 49 14.41 15.36 -13.25
CA ASN A 49 14.31 16.25 -12.07
C ASN A 49 14.62 15.54 -10.75
N LYS A 50 15.39 14.44 -10.79
CA LYS A 50 15.66 13.62 -9.58
C LYS A 50 16.24 14.41 -8.43
N LEU A 51 17.29 15.18 -8.67
CA LEU A 51 17.99 15.91 -7.62
C LEU A 51 17.11 16.97 -6.96
N ASP A 52 16.40 17.74 -7.77
CA ASP A 52 15.47 18.77 -7.28
C ASP A 52 14.35 18.12 -6.46
N THR A 53 13.77 17.03 -6.99
CA THR A 53 12.68 16.34 -6.28
C THR A 53 13.15 15.73 -4.96
N ILE A 54 14.36 15.17 -4.90
CA ILE A 54 14.98 14.66 -3.66
C ILE A 54 15.16 15.78 -2.67
N ALA A 55 15.70 16.93 -3.11
CA ALA A 55 15.90 18.09 -2.25
C ALA A 55 14.57 18.66 -1.73
N ASP A 56 13.58 18.80 -2.61
CA ASP A 56 12.25 19.33 -2.28
C ASP A 56 11.51 18.41 -1.27
N PHE A 57 11.63 17.10 -1.44
CA PHE A 57 11.05 16.12 -0.50
C PHE A 57 11.91 15.91 0.76
N GLY A 58 13.18 16.25 0.74
CA GLY A 58 14.09 16.04 1.86
C GLY A 58 14.25 14.57 2.27
N VAL A 59 14.15 13.65 1.31
CA VAL A 59 14.26 12.19 1.53
C VAL A 59 15.06 11.55 0.40
N GLY A 60 15.60 10.35 0.61
CA GLY A 60 16.40 9.65 -0.39
C GLY A 60 15.62 9.27 -1.66
N LEU A 61 16.34 9.02 -2.76
CA LEU A 61 15.79 8.69 -4.08
C LEU A 61 14.71 7.60 -4.04
N ASN A 62 14.99 6.50 -3.34
CA ASN A 62 14.06 5.36 -3.29
C ASN A 62 12.80 5.70 -2.48
N MET A 63 12.91 6.57 -1.49
CA MET A 63 11.75 7.07 -0.74
C MET A 63 10.87 7.97 -1.61
N VAL A 64 11.44 8.84 -2.47
CA VAL A 64 10.66 9.63 -3.44
C VAL A 64 9.90 8.70 -4.40
N LYS A 65 10.56 7.67 -4.93
CA LYS A 65 9.90 6.66 -5.77
C LYS A 65 8.74 5.97 -5.03
N SER A 66 8.97 5.64 -3.77
CA SER A 66 7.96 5.03 -2.91
C SER A 66 6.79 5.97 -2.65
N ILE A 67 7.02 7.25 -2.35
CA ILE A 67 5.97 8.27 -2.21
C ILE A 67 5.11 8.34 -3.47
N ARG A 68 5.72 8.40 -4.66
CA ARG A 68 5.01 8.39 -5.94
C ARG A 68 4.16 7.13 -6.12
N HIS A 69 4.71 5.96 -5.79
CA HIS A 69 4.00 4.68 -5.85
C HIS A 69 2.78 4.67 -4.93
N TRP A 70 2.96 5.04 -3.67
CA TRP A 70 1.87 5.03 -2.69
C TRP A 70 0.78 6.04 -3.01
N SER A 71 1.13 7.21 -3.56
CA SER A 71 0.14 8.21 -3.97
C SER A 71 -0.79 7.69 -5.08
N ILE A 72 -0.28 6.84 -5.99
CA ILE A 72 -1.10 6.17 -7.01
C ILE A 72 -1.87 4.99 -6.39
N ALA A 73 -1.20 4.16 -5.61
CA ALA A 73 -1.79 2.95 -5.03
C ALA A 73 -2.97 3.27 -4.10
N THR A 74 -2.87 4.35 -3.34
CA THR A 74 -3.95 4.85 -2.46
C THR A 74 -4.97 5.74 -3.16
N LYS A 75 -4.90 5.85 -4.50
CA LYS A 75 -5.81 6.68 -5.33
C LYS A 75 -5.81 8.17 -4.96
N VAL A 76 -4.77 8.66 -4.29
CA VAL A 76 -4.58 10.09 -4.01
C VAL A 76 -4.33 10.86 -5.32
N CYS A 77 -3.65 10.21 -6.26
CA CYS A 77 -3.51 10.69 -7.64
C CYS A 77 -3.76 9.56 -8.65
N ASP A 78 -4.00 9.95 -9.89
CA ASP A 78 -4.06 9.02 -11.02
C ASP A 78 -2.63 8.60 -11.49
N LYS A 79 -2.56 7.79 -12.55
CA LYS A 79 -1.29 7.30 -13.11
C LYS A 79 -0.45 8.41 -13.75
N GLU A 80 -1.06 9.51 -14.14
CA GLU A 80 -0.45 10.72 -14.66
C GLU A 80 -0.12 11.75 -13.56
N PHE A 81 -0.24 11.35 -12.28
CA PHE A 81 -0.01 12.18 -11.09
C PHE A 81 -0.93 13.40 -10.95
N ASN A 82 -2.09 13.41 -11.60
CA ASN A 82 -3.11 14.42 -11.32
C ASN A 82 -3.84 14.04 -10.02
N LEU A 83 -4.05 15.02 -9.14
CA LEU A 83 -4.74 14.79 -7.87
C LEU A 83 -6.21 14.42 -8.13
N THR A 84 -6.64 13.33 -7.51
CA THR A 84 -8.05 12.92 -7.51
C THR A 84 -8.88 13.79 -6.57
N GLU A 85 -10.20 13.75 -6.71
CA GLU A 85 -11.08 14.42 -5.75
C GLU A 85 -10.93 13.85 -4.32
N PHE A 86 -10.68 12.55 -4.19
CA PHE A 86 -10.34 11.92 -2.92
C PHE A 86 -9.06 12.54 -2.33
N GLY A 87 -7.97 12.56 -3.10
CA GLY A 87 -6.69 13.11 -2.65
C GLY A 87 -6.80 14.57 -2.23
N LYS A 88 -7.53 15.40 -2.99
CA LYS A 88 -7.79 16.80 -2.63
C LYS A 88 -8.59 16.92 -1.35
N LYS A 89 -9.72 16.20 -1.22
CA LYS A 89 -10.58 16.29 -0.03
C LYS A 89 -9.86 15.89 1.25
N ILE A 90 -8.99 14.89 1.20
CA ILE A 90 -8.31 14.37 2.41
C ILE A 90 -7.07 15.20 2.75
N PHE A 91 -6.25 15.60 1.77
CA PHE A 91 -4.88 16.04 2.00
C PHE A 91 -4.54 17.46 1.54
N SER A 92 -5.45 18.20 0.88
CA SER A 92 -5.18 19.57 0.39
C SER A 92 -4.72 20.52 1.48
N LYS A 93 -3.95 21.53 1.11
CA LYS A 93 -3.54 22.62 2.02
C LYS A 93 -4.72 23.40 2.59
N LYS A 94 -5.81 23.50 1.81
CA LYS A 94 -7.01 24.24 2.21
C LYS A 94 -8.18 23.28 2.41
N LYS A 95 -8.80 23.33 3.60
CA LYS A 95 -10.02 22.56 3.94
C LYS A 95 -9.89 21.04 3.77
N SER A 96 -8.72 20.49 4.12
CA SER A 96 -8.52 19.05 4.16
C SER A 96 -9.31 18.40 5.29
N PHE A 97 -9.74 17.17 5.05
CA PHE A 97 -10.51 16.41 6.03
C PHE A 97 -9.63 15.74 7.07
N ASP A 98 -8.47 15.19 6.66
CA ASP A 98 -7.58 14.43 7.53
C ASP A 98 -6.13 14.39 6.99
N PRO A 99 -5.42 15.54 6.99
CA PRO A 99 -4.10 15.62 6.39
C PRO A 99 -3.02 14.84 7.16
N TYR A 100 -3.30 14.47 8.40
CA TYR A 100 -2.35 13.77 9.28
C TYR A 100 -2.71 12.31 9.54
N LEU A 101 -3.77 11.79 8.90
CA LEU A 101 -4.23 10.40 9.04
C LEU A 101 -4.59 10.03 10.50
N GLU A 102 -5.25 10.95 11.20
CA GLU A 102 -5.69 10.77 12.58
C GLU A 102 -7.04 10.05 12.69
N LYS A 103 -7.78 9.94 11.55
CA LYS A 103 -9.13 9.37 11.54
C LYS A 103 -9.11 7.93 11.03
N SER A 104 -9.69 7.03 11.80
CA SER A 104 -9.81 5.62 11.41
C SER A 104 -10.54 5.43 10.10
N GLU A 105 -11.53 6.27 9.79
CA GLU A 105 -12.26 6.25 8.52
C GLU A 105 -11.34 6.46 7.32
N THR A 106 -10.39 7.39 7.41
CA THR A 106 -9.39 7.60 6.36
C THR A 106 -8.49 6.39 6.20
N LEU A 107 -8.04 5.80 7.30
CA LEU A 107 -7.21 4.59 7.27
C LEU A 107 -7.96 3.41 6.62
N TRP A 108 -9.25 3.23 6.94
CA TRP A 108 -10.08 2.20 6.32
C TRP A 108 -10.27 2.43 4.82
N LEU A 109 -10.46 3.68 4.38
CA LEU A 109 -10.53 4.00 2.94
C LEU A 109 -9.21 3.69 2.23
N LEU A 110 -8.06 4.08 2.82
CA LEU A 110 -6.75 3.75 2.26
C LEU A 110 -6.54 2.23 2.20
N HIS A 111 -6.90 1.51 3.27
CA HIS A 111 -6.86 0.05 3.26
C HIS A 111 -7.70 -0.54 2.13
N TRP A 112 -8.95 -0.08 1.96
CA TRP A 112 -9.82 -0.52 0.87
C TRP A 112 -9.18 -0.31 -0.50
N MET A 113 -8.63 0.90 -0.77
CA MET A 113 -7.95 1.19 -2.03
C MET A 113 -6.79 0.23 -2.33
N LEU A 114 -6.05 -0.18 -1.29
CA LEU A 114 -4.95 -1.13 -1.44
C LEU A 114 -5.43 -2.58 -1.61
N ALA A 115 -6.42 -3.00 -0.82
CA ALA A 115 -6.90 -4.38 -0.79
C ALA A 115 -7.77 -4.74 -2.01
N SER A 116 -8.47 -3.77 -2.59
CA SER A 116 -9.35 -3.97 -3.75
C SER A 116 -8.63 -3.83 -5.11
N ASP A 117 -7.40 -3.30 -5.15
CA ASP A 117 -6.67 -3.10 -6.42
C ASP A 117 -5.91 -4.36 -6.85
N PRO A 118 -6.33 -5.04 -7.94
CA PRO A 118 -5.61 -6.21 -8.45
C PRO A 118 -4.17 -5.90 -8.85
N MET A 119 -3.83 -4.63 -9.13
CA MET A 119 -2.46 -4.23 -9.47
C MET A 119 -1.49 -4.31 -8.29
N LEU A 120 -1.98 -4.43 -7.06
CA LEU A 120 -1.20 -4.71 -5.86
C LEU A 120 -1.32 -6.19 -5.52
N THR A 121 -0.64 -7.04 -6.28
CA THR A 121 -0.86 -8.49 -6.30
C THR A 121 -0.84 -9.14 -4.93
N THR A 122 0.12 -8.81 -4.07
CA THR A 122 0.22 -9.37 -2.70
C THR A 122 -0.93 -8.93 -1.82
N TRP A 123 -1.27 -7.63 -1.79
CA TRP A 123 -2.42 -7.10 -1.02
C TRP A 123 -3.72 -7.74 -1.48
N TYR A 124 -3.94 -7.73 -2.78
CA TYR A 124 -5.14 -8.29 -3.38
C TYR A 124 -5.27 -9.79 -3.12
N TYR A 125 -4.18 -10.56 -3.22
CA TYR A 125 -4.19 -11.99 -2.93
C TYR A 125 -4.50 -12.27 -1.47
N ILE A 126 -3.78 -11.64 -0.54
CA ILE A 126 -3.91 -11.93 0.89
C ILE A 126 -5.30 -11.57 1.41
N PHE A 127 -5.85 -10.43 1.04
CA PHE A 127 -7.13 -9.98 1.56
C PHE A 127 -8.35 -10.61 0.87
N ASN A 128 -8.23 -11.11 -0.37
CA ASN A 128 -9.38 -11.60 -1.12
C ASN A 128 -9.36 -13.10 -1.42
N TYR A 129 -8.18 -13.75 -1.42
CA TYR A 129 -8.05 -15.15 -1.86
C TYR A 129 -7.39 -16.07 -0.85
N HIS A 130 -6.53 -15.56 0.02
CA HIS A 130 -5.82 -16.41 0.98
C HIS A 130 -6.81 -17.01 1.99
N PRO A 131 -6.93 -18.35 2.07
CA PRO A 131 -8.00 -19.00 2.84
C PRO A 131 -7.73 -19.06 4.33
N SER A 132 -6.45 -18.99 4.72
CA SER A 132 -6.00 -19.13 6.10
C SER A 132 -6.01 -17.79 6.84
N ILE A 133 -6.16 -17.84 8.16
CA ILE A 133 -5.88 -16.70 9.04
C ILE A 133 -4.38 -16.52 9.26
N ILE A 134 -3.59 -17.55 8.99
CA ILE A 134 -2.13 -17.53 9.18
C ILE A 134 -1.46 -17.23 7.85
N ILE A 135 -0.67 -16.18 7.81
CA ILE A 135 0.22 -15.80 6.71
C ILE A 135 1.61 -16.32 7.05
N ASN A 136 2.02 -17.42 6.45
CA ASN A 136 3.41 -17.84 6.44
C ASN A 136 4.05 -17.36 5.14
N LYS A 137 5.09 -16.50 5.22
CA LYS A 137 5.67 -15.86 4.03
C LYS A 137 6.17 -16.84 2.97
N ASP A 138 6.78 -17.94 3.40
CA ASP A 138 7.33 -18.92 2.46
C ASP A 138 6.21 -19.68 1.74
N ASN A 139 5.12 -19.99 2.43
CA ASN A 139 3.93 -20.57 1.83
C ASN A 139 3.29 -19.64 0.82
N ILE A 140 3.10 -18.35 1.16
CA ILE A 140 2.53 -17.34 0.24
C ILE A 140 3.38 -17.20 -1.02
N ILE A 141 4.71 -17.20 -0.90
CA ILE A 141 5.60 -17.15 -2.07
C ILE A 141 5.32 -18.35 -2.99
N ASN A 142 5.25 -19.56 -2.43
CA ASN A 142 5.00 -20.78 -3.19
C ASN A 142 3.61 -20.79 -3.84
N GLU A 143 2.59 -20.30 -3.14
CA GLU A 143 1.22 -20.17 -3.63
C GLU A 143 1.17 -19.21 -4.82
N LEU A 144 1.74 -18.00 -4.69
CA LEU A 144 1.76 -17.00 -5.76
C LEU A 144 2.55 -17.48 -6.98
N ILE A 145 3.66 -18.20 -6.78
CA ILE A 145 4.41 -18.83 -7.88
C ILE A 145 3.57 -19.89 -8.58
N SER A 146 2.86 -20.73 -7.82
CA SER A 146 2.01 -21.79 -8.37
C SER A 146 0.84 -21.20 -9.17
N ILE A 147 0.17 -20.19 -8.64
CA ILE A 147 -0.89 -19.44 -9.33
C ILE A 147 -0.33 -18.84 -10.63
N GLY A 148 0.82 -18.19 -10.54
CA GLY A 148 1.43 -17.54 -11.68
C GLY A 148 1.86 -18.51 -12.78
N LYS A 149 2.37 -19.67 -12.44
CA LYS A 149 2.66 -20.75 -13.41
C LYS A 149 1.38 -21.23 -14.10
N PHE A 150 0.33 -21.49 -13.32
CA PHE A 150 -0.96 -21.93 -13.85
C PHE A 150 -1.60 -20.88 -14.75
N SER A 151 -1.60 -19.62 -14.33
CA SER A 151 -2.19 -18.48 -15.05
C SER A 151 -1.24 -17.87 -16.12
N LYS A 152 -0.07 -18.47 -16.32
CA LYS A 152 0.95 -18.03 -17.30
C LYS A 152 1.43 -16.59 -17.09
N TRP A 153 1.58 -16.16 -15.84
CA TRP A 153 2.14 -14.84 -15.52
C TRP A 153 3.60 -14.75 -15.95
N LYS A 154 4.01 -13.57 -16.40
CA LYS A 154 5.40 -13.30 -16.78
C LYS A 154 6.16 -12.59 -15.67
N GLY A 155 7.49 -12.77 -15.63
CA GLY A 155 8.38 -12.00 -14.74
C GLY A 155 8.28 -12.38 -13.26
N LEU A 156 7.85 -13.61 -12.94
CA LEU A 156 7.82 -14.09 -11.56
C LEU A 156 9.22 -14.30 -11.01
N SER A 157 9.50 -13.70 -9.86
CA SER A 157 10.73 -13.91 -9.10
C SER A 157 10.40 -14.10 -7.61
N PRO A 158 10.83 -15.21 -7.00
CA PRO A 158 10.63 -15.43 -5.56
C PRO A 158 11.17 -14.28 -4.70
N ASN A 159 12.33 -13.72 -5.08
CA ASN A 159 12.94 -12.62 -4.35
C ASN A 159 12.10 -11.32 -4.44
N THR A 160 11.48 -11.06 -5.59
CA THR A 160 10.61 -9.90 -5.75
C THR A 160 9.34 -10.07 -4.93
N ILE A 161 8.71 -11.24 -4.97
CA ILE A 161 7.54 -11.56 -4.13
C ILE A 161 7.89 -11.46 -2.64
N LYS A 162 9.05 -11.97 -2.23
CA LYS A 162 9.52 -11.86 -0.84
C LYS A 162 9.64 -10.41 -0.38
N ARG A 163 10.25 -9.53 -1.19
CA ARG A 163 10.37 -8.11 -0.88
C ARG A 163 9.01 -7.41 -0.77
N ASP A 164 8.09 -7.78 -1.63
CA ASP A 164 6.72 -7.25 -1.63
C ASP A 164 5.97 -7.69 -0.35
N LEU A 165 6.09 -8.98 0.04
CA LEU A 165 5.57 -9.50 1.30
C LEU A 165 6.20 -8.85 2.53
N ASP A 166 7.49 -8.56 2.50
CA ASP A 166 8.17 -7.84 3.58
C ASP A 166 7.65 -6.40 3.70
N CYS A 167 7.36 -5.75 2.58
CA CYS A 167 6.72 -4.44 2.57
C CYS A 167 5.26 -4.52 3.06
N PHE A 168 4.49 -5.51 2.60
CA PHE A 168 3.13 -5.78 3.03
C PHE A 168 3.03 -5.96 4.55
N THR A 169 3.84 -6.84 5.13
CA THR A 169 3.80 -7.07 6.58
C THR A 169 4.16 -5.82 7.37
N ARG A 170 5.18 -5.05 6.96
CA ARG A 170 5.53 -3.78 7.61
C ARG A 170 4.49 -2.67 7.41
N THR A 171 3.62 -2.79 6.42
CA THR A 171 2.50 -1.85 6.24
C THR A 171 1.42 -2.04 7.31
N TYR A 172 1.23 -3.24 7.83
CA TYR A 172 0.14 -3.58 8.74
C TYR A 172 0.59 -4.00 10.14
N THR A 173 1.88 -4.04 10.43
CA THR A 173 2.39 -4.42 11.76
C THR A 173 3.22 -3.32 12.38
N PHE A 174 3.12 -3.20 13.70
CA PHE A 174 4.00 -2.35 14.47
C PHE A 174 5.43 -2.93 14.52
N SER A 175 6.43 -2.05 14.43
CA SER A 175 7.82 -2.47 14.54
C SER A 175 8.17 -2.82 15.98
N SER A 176 8.59 -4.05 16.22
CA SER A 176 9.00 -4.52 17.55
C SER A 176 10.49 -4.29 17.88
N LYS A 177 11.18 -3.44 17.14
CA LYS A 177 12.59 -3.18 17.41
C LYS A 177 12.74 -2.47 18.77
N LYS A 178 13.24 -3.19 19.77
CA LYS A 178 13.68 -2.64 21.06
C LYS A 178 14.95 -1.80 20.82
N GLY A 179 14.91 -0.51 21.14
CA GLY A 179 16.10 0.28 21.41
C GLY A 179 16.13 1.69 20.82
N GLU A 180 16.21 1.91 19.55
CA GLU A 180 16.37 3.26 19.00
C GLU A 180 15.21 3.63 18.10
N ILE A 181 14.61 4.80 18.36
CA ILE A 181 13.64 5.43 17.45
C ILE A 181 14.47 6.01 16.30
N THR A 182 14.61 5.23 15.23
CA THR A 182 15.19 5.73 13.98
C THR A 182 14.05 6.20 13.05
N GLU A 183 14.38 7.01 12.04
CA GLU A 183 13.39 7.35 10.99
C GLU A 183 12.73 6.10 10.36
N ASP A 184 13.43 4.97 10.35
CA ASP A 184 12.93 3.69 9.88
C ASP A 184 11.95 3.00 10.85
N SER A 185 11.85 3.48 12.09
CA SER A 185 10.86 3.01 13.07
C SER A 185 9.54 3.78 13.01
N ILE A 186 9.44 4.82 12.18
CA ILE A 186 8.18 5.51 11.92
C ILE A 186 7.27 4.55 11.17
N GLU A 187 6.26 4.11 11.87
CA GLU A 187 5.35 3.07 11.44
C GLU A 187 4.40 3.56 10.35
N CYS A 188 3.90 2.60 9.58
CA CYS A 188 2.85 2.86 8.63
C CYS A 188 1.52 3.10 9.38
N PRO A 189 0.76 4.17 9.06
CA PRO A 189 -0.51 4.44 9.72
C PRO A 189 -1.51 3.29 9.65
N LEU A 190 -1.46 2.42 8.63
CA LEU A 190 -2.34 1.26 8.52
C LEU A 190 -2.10 0.17 9.58
N ALA A 191 -0.99 0.20 10.29
CA ALA A 191 -0.76 -0.67 11.44
C ALA A 191 -1.79 -0.43 12.56
N GLU A 192 -2.31 0.79 12.70
CA GLU A 192 -3.35 1.16 13.67
C GLU A 192 -4.69 0.43 13.45
N LEU A 193 -4.95 -0.07 12.25
CA LEU A 193 -6.16 -0.85 11.95
C LEU A 193 -6.16 -2.23 12.65
N GLY A 194 -5.02 -2.70 13.14
CA GLY A 194 -4.92 -3.98 13.83
C GLY A 194 -5.38 -5.17 12.99
N LEU A 195 -5.05 -5.16 11.70
CA LEU A 195 -5.48 -6.22 10.77
C LEU A 195 -4.54 -7.42 10.76
N ILE A 196 -3.27 -7.21 11.08
CA ILE A 196 -2.24 -8.24 11.01
C ILE A 196 -1.33 -8.12 12.23
N PHE A 197 -1.08 -9.25 12.88
CA PHE A 197 -0.19 -9.35 14.03
C PHE A 197 0.93 -10.36 13.78
N PRO A 198 2.17 -10.09 14.22
CA PRO A 198 3.21 -11.11 14.20
C PRO A 198 2.89 -12.22 15.19
N THR A 199 3.16 -13.46 14.84
CA THR A 199 3.09 -14.61 15.75
C THR A 199 4.45 -14.83 16.44
N PHE A 200 4.54 -15.84 17.31
CA PHE A 200 5.81 -16.26 17.90
C PHE A 200 6.74 -16.93 16.89
N SER A 201 6.20 -17.41 15.78
CA SER A 201 6.95 -18.07 14.72
C SER A 201 7.58 -17.04 13.77
N LYS A 202 8.82 -17.27 13.39
CA LYS A 202 9.51 -16.41 12.41
C LYS A 202 8.80 -16.44 11.06
N ASN A 203 8.67 -15.29 10.41
CA ASN A 203 8.01 -15.12 9.10
C ASN A 203 6.52 -15.51 9.08
N GLU A 204 5.87 -15.53 10.25
CA GLU A 204 4.47 -15.90 10.38
C GLU A 204 3.67 -14.79 11.04
N TYR A 205 2.48 -14.54 10.51
CA TYR A 205 1.58 -13.49 10.92
C TYR A 205 0.15 -14.00 10.95
N GLU A 206 -0.69 -13.40 11.78
CA GLU A 206 -2.10 -13.72 11.89
C GLU A 206 -2.96 -12.57 11.38
N ILE A 207 -3.95 -12.90 10.53
CA ILE A 207 -4.98 -11.95 10.08
C ILE A 207 -6.08 -11.92 11.14
N GLN A 208 -6.30 -10.76 11.72
CA GLN A 208 -7.40 -10.55 12.65
C GLN A 208 -8.73 -10.54 11.89
N ARG A 209 -9.50 -11.61 12.04
CA ARG A 209 -10.88 -11.72 11.53
C ARG A 209 -11.89 -11.27 12.58
N GLY A 210 -13.12 -11.01 12.15
CA GLY A 210 -14.23 -10.63 13.05
C GLY A 210 -14.53 -9.12 13.05
N PRO A 211 -15.35 -8.65 13.98
CA PRO A 211 -15.82 -7.27 14.04
C PRO A 211 -14.67 -6.26 14.10
N LYS A 212 -14.82 -5.15 13.38
CA LYS A 212 -13.86 -4.05 13.35
C LYS A 212 -14.51 -2.82 13.98
N LEU A 213 -14.19 -2.56 15.25
CA LEU A 213 -14.84 -1.50 16.04
C LEU A 213 -14.64 -0.10 15.46
N THR A 214 -13.55 0.11 14.72
CA THR A 214 -13.23 1.40 14.10
C THR A 214 -13.74 1.54 12.65
N LEU A 215 -14.32 0.47 12.09
CA LEU A 215 -14.93 0.50 10.74
C LEU A 215 -16.37 0.98 10.86
N SER A 216 -16.65 2.20 10.39
CA SER A 216 -18.01 2.73 10.37
C SER A 216 -18.87 2.10 9.26
N ASP A 217 -20.19 2.04 9.49
CA ASP A 217 -21.16 1.51 8.50
C ASP A 217 -21.06 2.25 7.16
N LYS A 218 -20.80 3.57 7.18
CA LYS A 218 -20.65 4.38 5.96
C LYS A 218 -19.46 3.97 5.10
N ILE A 219 -18.33 3.64 5.75
CA ILE A 219 -17.14 3.16 5.02
C ILE A 219 -17.38 1.75 4.47
N PHE A 220 -18.05 0.91 5.24
CA PHE A 220 -18.44 -0.43 4.79
C PHE A 220 -19.42 -0.36 3.60
N GLU A 221 -20.42 0.49 3.65
CA GLU A 221 -21.35 0.74 2.55
C GLU A 221 -20.64 1.27 1.30
N PHE A 222 -19.72 2.21 1.47
CA PHE A 222 -18.87 2.70 0.38
C PHE A 222 -18.10 1.55 -0.28
N ALA A 223 -17.45 0.71 0.50
CA ALA A 223 -16.68 -0.42 -0.01
C ALA A 223 -17.56 -1.44 -0.77
N LEU A 224 -18.78 -1.70 -0.29
CA LEU A 224 -19.74 -2.55 -0.98
C LEU A 224 -20.16 -1.96 -2.33
N ASN A 225 -20.47 -0.66 -2.37
CA ASN A 225 -20.88 0.03 -3.59
C ASN A 225 -19.74 0.14 -4.62
N ASP A 226 -18.49 0.26 -4.16
CA ASP A 226 -17.30 0.31 -5.04
C ASP A 226 -16.96 -1.08 -5.60
N TYR A 227 -17.34 -2.15 -4.89
CA TYR A 227 -17.09 -3.52 -5.31
C TYR A 227 -18.08 -4.03 -6.38
N TRP A 228 -19.36 -3.60 -6.34
CA TRP A 228 -20.45 -4.02 -7.25
C TRP A 228 -20.64 -3.09 -8.44
#